data_e241ec80909ad03cb41b489a9cae31ad
#
_entry.id   e241ec80909ad03cb41b489a9cae31ad
#
_cell.length_a   1.000
_cell.length_b   1.000
_cell.length_c   1.000
_cell.angle_alpha   90.00
_cell.angle_beta   90.00
_cell.angle_gamma   90.00
#
_symmetry.space_group_name_H-M   'P 1'
#
loop_
_entity.id
_entity.type
_entity.pdbx_description
1 polymer ?
#
loop_
_entity_poly.entity_id
_entity_poly.type
_entity_poly.pdbx_seq_one_letter_code
_entity_poly.pdbx_strand_id
1 'polypeptide(L)'
;MSDALLTALAHTCTQSILAVNTAPDTQHIPLSTLRTDFLSILSLIYSNTTKLSIALNPSTPTHSAAIRPLKDLISHASTLASNASLFLPSVHGRTLTAEVHSVAKSVLTALEDLARAHISLIARGDATSGSEEYLSKTAIVHELIARAKAADPQGLSRSNLIAVRKRWLEHSETVSDAEAMLEFESSSDDDNKDTEFDDGWDDPELDLGSDKHEQGPEQKQLAKTVRHHVPLLSSSRH
;
A
#
# COMPACT_ATOMS: atom_id res chain seq x y z
N MET A 1 0.65 -31.90 -6.14
CA MET A 1 -0.77 -31.47 -6.01
C MET A 1 -0.87 -30.10 -5.31
N SER A 2 -0.16 -29.86 -4.21
CA SER A 2 -0.11 -28.54 -3.55
C SER A 2 0.49 -27.47 -4.45
N ASP A 3 1.52 -27.79 -5.23
CA ASP A 3 2.19 -26.89 -6.16
C ASP A 3 1.23 -26.35 -7.25
N ALA A 4 0.44 -27.23 -7.86
CA ALA A 4 -0.57 -26.82 -8.83
C ALA A 4 -1.64 -25.87 -8.20
N LEU A 5 -2.00 -26.08 -6.92
CA LEU A 5 -2.93 -25.21 -6.22
C LEU A 5 -2.29 -23.86 -5.83
N LEU A 6 -1.00 -23.84 -5.48
CA LEU A 6 -0.27 -22.59 -5.25
C LEU A 6 -0.18 -21.75 -6.53
N THR A 7 0.13 -22.38 -7.66
CA THR A 7 0.10 -21.73 -8.98
C THR A 7 -1.29 -21.20 -9.33
N ALA A 8 -2.34 -22.00 -9.07
CA ALA A 8 -3.72 -21.58 -9.26
C ALA A 8 -4.09 -20.39 -8.36
N LEU A 9 -3.65 -20.38 -7.09
CA LEU A 9 -3.87 -19.25 -6.17
C LEU A 9 -3.19 -17.97 -6.71
N ALA A 10 -1.91 -18.04 -7.08
CA ALA A 10 -1.20 -16.89 -7.62
C ALA A 10 -1.90 -16.34 -8.87
N HIS A 11 -2.28 -17.20 -9.81
CA HIS A 11 -3.02 -16.81 -11.01
C HIS A 11 -4.38 -16.18 -10.67
N THR A 12 -5.13 -16.77 -9.73
CA THR A 12 -6.43 -16.23 -9.30
C THR A 12 -6.27 -14.85 -8.67
N CYS A 13 -5.24 -14.63 -7.85
CA CYS A 13 -4.95 -13.32 -7.27
C CYS A 13 -4.68 -12.27 -8.36
N THR A 14 -3.83 -12.59 -9.35
CA THR A 14 -3.55 -11.69 -10.49
C THR A 14 -4.84 -11.33 -11.24
N GLN A 15 -5.69 -12.31 -11.57
CA GLN A 15 -6.96 -12.06 -12.25
C GLN A 15 -7.94 -11.25 -11.38
N SER A 16 -7.99 -11.53 -10.10
CA SER A 16 -8.83 -10.84 -9.12
C SER A 16 -8.44 -9.36 -8.96
N ILE A 17 -7.14 -9.03 -8.98
CA ILE A 17 -6.63 -7.65 -8.94
C ILE A 17 -7.16 -6.84 -10.14
N LEU A 18 -7.17 -7.44 -11.33
CA LEU A 18 -7.71 -6.81 -12.53
C LEU A 18 -9.24 -6.61 -12.43
N ALA A 19 -9.93 -7.59 -11.87
CA ALA A 19 -11.39 -7.58 -11.75
C ALA A 19 -11.93 -6.59 -10.72
N VAL A 20 -11.16 -6.19 -9.70
CA VAL A 20 -11.61 -5.24 -8.65
C VAL A 20 -12.19 -3.94 -9.22
N ASN A 21 -11.67 -3.45 -10.36
CA ASN A 21 -12.13 -2.20 -10.97
C ASN A 21 -13.30 -2.39 -11.96
N THR A 22 -13.75 -3.63 -12.18
CA THR A 22 -14.84 -3.91 -13.13
C THR A 22 -16.16 -3.73 -12.39
N ALA A 23 -16.86 -2.64 -12.64
CA ALA A 23 -18.17 -2.42 -12.05
C ALA A 23 -19.19 -3.40 -12.63
N PRO A 24 -19.85 -4.23 -11.81
CA PRO A 24 -20.96 -5.03 -12.28
C PRO A 24 -22.20 -4.16 -12.47
N ASP A 25 -23.05 -4.54 -13.40
CA ASP A 25 -24.39 -3.95 -13.57
C ASP A 25 -25.31 -4.55 -12.50
N THR A 26 -25.34 -3.95 -11.29
CA THR A 26 -25.95 -4.60 -10.12
C THR A 26 -26.83 -3.69 -9.28
N GLN A 27 -27.73 -4.35 -8.54
CA GLN A 27 -28.64 -3.78 -7.57
C GLN A 27 -27.91 -3.01 -6.46
N HIS A 28 -28.56 -1.98 -5.96
CA HIS A 28 -28.10 -1.20 -4.82
C HIS A 28 -28.08 -2.05 -3.54
N ILE A 29 -26.88 -2.41 -3.07
CA ILE A 29 -26.65 -3.13 -1.81
C ILE A 29 -26.29 -2.09 -0.73
N PRO A 30 -26.87 -2.15 0.49
CA PRO A 30 -26.52 -1.25 1.58
C PRO A 30 -25.02 -1.31 1.93
N LEU A 31 -24.40 -0.14 2.15
CA LEU A 31 -22.98 -0.03 2.48
C LEU A 31 -22.59 -0.85 3.72
N SER A 32 -23.46 -0.88 4.74
CA SER A 32 -23.23 -1.65 5.97
C SER A 32 -23.05 -3.14 5.70
N THR A 33 -23.89 -3.69 4.81
CA THR A 33 -23.81 -5.10 4.39
C THR A 33 -22.52 -5.37 3.64
N LEU A 34 -22.25 -4.58 2.59
CA LEU A 34 -21.03 -4.73 1.79
C LEU A 34 -19.76 -4.68 2.65
N ARG A 35 -19.71 -3.72 3.59
CA ARG A 35 -18.57 -3.57 4.50
C ARG A 35 -18.45 -4.77 5.45
N THR A 36 -19.55 -5.27 5.99
CA THR A 36 -19.54 -6.45 6.88
C THR A 36 -19.06 -7.68 6.13
N ASP A 37 -19.56 -7.90 4.92
CA ASP A 37 -19.15 -9.02 4.08
C ASP A 37 -17.67 -8.91 3.70
N PHE A 38 -17.20 -7.73 3.31
CA PHE A 38 -15.79 -7.47 3.00
C PHE A 38 -14.87 -7.84 4.18
N LEU A 39 -15.17 -7.36 5.38
CA LEU A 39 -14.37 -7.65 6.58
C LEU A 39 -14.46 -9.12 7.00
N SER A 40 -15.59 -9.78 6.74
CA SER A 40 -15.76 -11.21 6.98
C SER A 40 -14.89 -12.04 6.03
N ILE A 41 -14.85 -11.70 4.74
CA ILE A 41 -13.97 -12.34 3.75
C ILE A 41 -12.50 -12.16 4.16
N LEU A 42 -12.08 -10.97 4.56
CA LEU A 42 -10.73 -10.73 5.07
C LEU A 42 -10.39 -11.62 6.28
N SER A 43 -11.35 -11.86 7.17
CA SER A 43 -11.16 -12.74 8.34
C SER A 43 -10.98 -14.21 7.93
N LEU A 44 -11.70 -14.66 6.90
CA LEU A 44 -11.54 -15.99 6.33
C LEU A 44 -10.17 -16.18 5.65
N ILE A 45 -9.73 -15.17 4.90
CA ILE A 45 -8.39 -15.13 4.29
C ILE A 45 -7.32 -15.23 5.39
N TYR A 46 -7.41 -14.41 6.44
CA TYR A 46 -6.50 -14.45 7.58
C TYR A 46 -6.35 -15.87 8.17
N SER A 47 -7.50 -16.49 8.48
CA SER A 47 -7.53 -17.84 9.07
C SER A 47 -6.91 -18.90 8.15
N ASN A 48 -7.23 -18.84 6.85
CA ASN A 48 -6.72 -19.84 5.89
C ASN A 48 -5.23 -19.60 5.56
N THR A 49 -4.77 -18.35 5.57
CA THR A 49 -3.34 -18.03 5.45
C THR A 49 -2.55 -18.60 6.62
N THR A 50 -3.04 -18.47 7.85
CA THR A 50 -2.43 -19.10 9.03
C THR A 50 -2.34 -20.62 8.89
N LYS A 51 -3.44 -21.26 8.51
CA LYS A 51 -3.47 -22.74 8.30
C LYS A 51 -2.50 -23.18 7.20
N LEU A 52 -2.41 -22.40 6.11
CA LEU A 52 -1.49 -22.67 5.01
C LEU A 52 -0.03 -22.59 5.48
N SER A 53 0.34 -21.53 6.19
CA SER A 53 1.70 -21.31 6.69
C SER A 53 2.13 -22.42 7.66
N ILE A 54 1.22 -22.91 8.50
CA ILE A 54 1.49 -24.04 9.40
C ILE A 54 1.65 -25.34 8.59
N ALA A 55 0.75 -25.60 7.63
CA ALA A 55 0.75 -26.82 6.85
C ALA A 55 1.96 -26.95 5.90
N LEU A 56 2.45 -25.82 5.37
CA LEU A 56 3.61 -25.76 4.47
C LEU A 56 4.88 -25.28 5.16
N ASN A 57 4.97 -25.43 6.50
CA ASN A 57 6.21 -25.14 7.22
C ASN A 57 7.36 -25.99 6.62
N PRO A 58 8.45 -25.38 6.14
CA PRO A 58 9.57 -26.09 5.49
C PRO A 58 10.18 -27.20 6.33
N SER A 59 10.19 -27.05 7.66
CA SER A 59 10.74 -28.08 8.56
C SER A 59 9.94 -29.39 8.59
N THR A 60 8.61 -29.28 8.43
CA THR A 60 7.69 -30.45 8.50
C THR A 60 6.49 -30.26 7.57
N PRO A 61 6.69 -30.19 6.24
CA PRO A 61 5.62 -29.86 5.32
C PRO A 61 4.56 -30.97 5.24
N THR A 62 3.31 -30.62 5.49
CA THR A 62 2.16 -31.51 5.38
C THR A 62 1.31 -31.09 4.18
N HIS A 63 1.71 -31.51 2.98
CA HIS A 63 1.06 -31.12 1.72
C HIS A 63 -0.42 -31.47 1.65
N SER A 64 -0.84 -32.60 2.25
CA SER A 64 -2.26 -32.98 2.30
C SER A 64 -3.10 -32.02 3.13
N ALA A 65 -2.57 -31.48 4.23
CA ALA A 65 -3.23 -30.51 5.08
C ALA A 65 -3.35 -29.12 4.42
N ALA A 66 -2.47 -28.79 3.48
CA ALA A 66 -2.49 -27.54 2.74
C ALA A 66 -3.58 -27.45 1.66
N ILE A 67 -4.09 -28.60 1.18
CA ILE A 67 -5.03 -28.66 0.04
C ILE A 67 -6.31 -27.87 0.31
N ARG A 68 -6.91 -28.04 1.49
CA ARG A 68 -8.16 -27.36 1.84
C ARG A 68 -7.96 -25.85 2.00
N PRO A 69 -7.00 -25.36 2.82
CA PRO A 69 -6.71 -23.91 2.91
C PRO A 69 -6.42 -23.26 1.56
N LEU A 70 -5.70 -23.92 0.65
CA LEU A 70 -5.42 -23.39 -0.69
C LEU A 70 -6.69 -23.25 -1.52
N LYS A 71 -7.57 -24.24 -1.55
CA LYS A 71 -8.85 -24.15 -2.25
C LYS A 71 -9.73 -23.04 -1.69
N ASP A 72 -9.78 -22.93 -0.37
CA ASP A 72 -10.56 -21.89 0.31
C ASP A 72 -9.98 -20.50 0.00
N LEU A 73 -8.64 -20.32 -0.02
CA LEU A 73 -7.99 -19.06 -0.39
C LEU A 73 -8.28 -18.67 -1.85
N ILE A 74 -8.24 -19.62 -2.79
CA ILE A 74 -8.61 -19.36 -4.20
C ILE A 74 -10.05 -18.83 -4.29
N SER A 75 -10.99 -19.47 -3.59
CA SER A 75 -12.38 -19.01 -3.55
C SER A 75 -12.52 -17.63 -2.91
N HIS A 76 -11.86 -17.41 -1.76
CA HIS A 76 -11.96 -16.14 -1.05
C HIS A 76 -11.28 -14.98 -1.80
N ALA A 77 -10.19 -15.22 -2.56
CA ALA A 77 -9.56 -14.22 -3.40
C ALA A 77 -10.54 -13.70 -4.48
N SER A 78 -11.22 -14.62 -5.17
CA SER A 78 -12.24 -14.25 -6.15
C SER A 78 -13.44 -13.53 -5.50
N THR A 79 -13.90 -14.02 -4.34
CA THR A 79 -15.01 -13.41 -3.60
C THR A 79 -14.65 -12.02 -3.09
N LEU A 80 -13.41 -11.79 -2.64
CA LEU A 80 -12.91 -10.48 -2.21
C LEU A 80 -12.97 -9.47 -3.36
N ALA A 81 -12.48 -9.86 -4.54
CA ALA A 81 -12.52 -8.99 -5.72
C ALA A 81 -13.96 -8.67 -6.14
N SER A 82 -14.83 -9.69 -6.17
CA SER A 82 -16.25 -9.49 -6.51
C SER A 82 -16.97 -8.61 -5.49
N ASN A 83 -16.71 -8.77 -4.19
CA ASN A 83 -17.30 -7.90 -3.17
C ASN A 83 -16.77 -6.47 -3.28
N ALA A 84 -15.46 -6.28 -3.50
CA ALA A 84 -14.84 -4.97 -3.68
C ALA A 84 -15.42 -4.22 -4.90
N SER A 85 -15.70 -4.90 -6.02
CA SER A 85 -16.28 -4.29 -7.22
C SER A 85 -17.72 -3.78 -7.04
N LEU A 86 -18.43 -4.25 -6.00
CA LEU A 86 -19.77 -3.76 -5.64
C LEU A 86 -19.76 -2.38 -4.96
N PHE A 87 -18.60 -1.90 -4.54
CA PHE A 87 -18.45 -0.54 -4.02
C PHE A 87 -18.38 0.44 -5.19
N LEU A 88 -19.50 1.06 -5.53
CA LEU A 88 -19.64 1.96 -6.67
C LEU A 88 -19.33 3.40 -6.27
N PRO A 89 -18.45 4.13 -7.00
CA PRO A 89 -18.12 5.52 -6.69
C PRO A 89 -19.31 6.46 -6.70
N SER A 90 -20.31 6.20 -7.54
CA SER A 90 -21.54 6.99 -7.66
C SER A 90 -22.48 6.83 -6.47
N VAL A 91 -22.44 5.67 -5.80
CA VAL A 91 -23.36 5.33 -4.69
C VAL A 91 -22.67 5.50 -3.33
N HIS A 92 -21.45 4.98 -3.19
CA HIS A 92 -20.75 4.90 -1.91
C HIS A 92 -19.69 6.00 -1.73
N GLY A 93 -19.42 6.79 -2.79
CA GLY A 93 -18.42 7.85 -2.83
C GLY A 93 -17.04 7.38 -3.30
N ARG A 94 -16.36 8.26 -4.04
CA ARG A 94 -15.08 7.94 -4.70
C ARG A 94 -13.97 7.57 -3.74
N THR A 95 -13.85 8.28 -2.63
CA THR A 95 -12.75 8.08 -1.67
C THR A 95 -12.88 6.75 -0.95
N LEU A 96 -14.08 6.41 -0.47
CA LEU A 96 -14.33 5.12 0.17
C LEU A 96 -14.14 3.96 -0.81
N THR A 97 -14.66 4.07 -2.04
CA THR A 97 -14.46 3.05 -3.07
C THR A 97 -12.98 2.84 -3.36
N ALA A 98 -12.22 3.92 -3.51
CA ALA A 98 -10.77 3.83 -3.73
C ALA A 98 -10.04 3.17 -2.55
N GLU A 99 -10.44 3.46 -1.29
CA GLU A 99 -9.90 2.83 -0.09
C GLU A 99 -10.16 1.31 -0.09
N VAL A 100 -11.41 0.88 -0.35
CA VAL A 100 -11.78 -0.55 -0.42
C VAL A 100 -11.00 -1.27 -1.52
N HIS A 101 -10.95 -0.67 -2.73
CA HIS A 101 -10.20 -1.24 -3.84
C HIS A 101 -8.70 -1.34 -3.54
N SER A 102 -8.12 -0.35 -2.87
CA SER A 102 -6.72 -0.37 -2.46
C SER A 102 -6.45 -1.51 -1.47
N VAL A 103 -7.28 -1.66 -0.44
CA VAL A 103 -7.16 -2.77 0.53
C VAL A 103 -7.29 -4.13 -0.16
N ALA A 104 -8.30 -4.30 -1.01
CA ALA A 104 -8.49 -5.56 -1.73
C ALA A 104 -7.27 -5.93 -2.59
N LYS A 105 -6.77 -4.98 -3.37
CA LYS A 105 -5.58 -5.18 -4.21
C LYS A 105 -4.34 -5.50 -3.38
N SER A 106 -4.10 -4.76 -2.30
CA SER A 106 -2.94 -5.00 -1.43
C SER A 106 -2.96 -6.40 -0.82
N VAL A 107 -4.13 -6.86 -0.33
CA VAL A 107 -4.27 -8.21 0.23
C VAL A 107 -4.09 -9.28 -0.85
N LEU A 108 -4.65 -9.09 -2.05
CA LEU A 108 -4.50 -10.02 -3.18
C LEU A 108 -3.03 -10.10 -3.65
N THR A 109 -2.33 -8.98 -3.74
CA THR A 109 -0.89 -8.94 -4.08
C THR A 109 -0.06 -9.66 -3.02
N ALA A 110 -0.34 -9.42 -1.73
CA ALA A 110 0.38 -10.11 -0.66
C ALA A 110 0.14 -11.63 -0.66
N LEU A 111 -1.09 -12.07 -1.00
CA LEU A 111 -1.40 -13.51 -1.17
C LEU A 111 -0.68 -14.12 -2.39
N GLU A 112 -0.60 -13.39 -3.49
CA GLU A 112 0.17 -13.80 -4.68
C GLU A 112 1.65 -13.97 -4.32
N ASP A 113 2.24 -13.00 -3.63
CA ASP A 113 3.62 -13.04 -3.18
C ASP A 113 3.88 -14.22 -2.25
N LEU A 114 2.97 -14.50 -1.31
CA LEU A 114 3.05 -15.65 -0.41
C LEU A 114 3.00 -16.97 -1.20
N ALA A 115 2.10 -17.09 -2.17
CA ALA A 115 2.01 -18.28 -3.01
C ALA A 115 3.30 -18.50 -3.82
N ARG A 116 3.86 -17.43 -4.39
CA ARG A 116 5.14 -17.46 -5.13
C ARG A 116 6.32 -17.84 -4.23
N ALA A 117 6.37 -17.34 -2.99
CA ALA A 117 7.39 -17.72 -2.02
C ALA A 117 7.34 -19.23 -1.72
N HIS A 118 6.15 -19.81 -1.51
CA HIS A 118 6.02 -21.25 -1.29
C HIS A 118 6.40 -22.06 -2.53
N ILE A 119 6.05 -21.63 -3.75
CA ILE A 119 6.47 -22.28 -5.01
C ILE A 119 8.00 -22.27 -5.10
N SER A 120 8.65 -21.16 -4.82
CA SER A 120 10.11 -21.04 -4.82
C SER A 120 10.78 -21.96 -3.81
N LEU A 121 10.21 -22.10 -2.61
CA LEU A 121 10.71 -22.99 -1.57
C LEU A 121 10.62 -24.47 -2.01
N ILE A 122 9.50 -24.88 -2.58
CA ILE A 122 9.30 -26.24 -3.10
C ILE A 122 10.30 -26.53 -4.23
N ALA A 123 10.52 -25.56 -5.14
CA ALA A 123 11.44 -25.73 -6.27
C ALA A 123 12.92 -25.83 -5.85
N ARG A 124 13.32 -25.12 -4.78
CA ARG A 124 14.69 -25.16 -4.25
C ARG A 124 15.00 -26.46 -3.50
N GLY A 125 14.01 -27.13 -2.93
CA GLY A 125 14.18 -28.35 -2.15
C GLY A 125 14.99 -28.17 -0.85
N ASP A 126 15.29 -26.94 -0.47
CA ASP A 126 16.18 -26.61 0.66
C ASP A 126 15.34 -26.05 1.82
N ALA A 127 15.22 -26.80 2.90
CA ALA A 127 14.39 -26.46 4.05
C ALA A 127 14.96 -25.34 4.92
N THR A 128 16.23 -24.99 4.77
CA THR A 128 16.92 -24.09 5.71
C THR A 128 17.05 -22.64 5.22
N SER A 129 17.22 -22.42 3.92
CA SER A 129 17.58 -21.11 3.35
C SER A 129 16.40 -20.19 3.02
N GLY A 130 15.15 -20.60 3.18
CA GLY A 130 13.97 -19.82 2.75
C GLY A 130 12.85 -19.73 3.81
N SER A 131 13.11 -20.25 5.00
CA SER A 131 12.06 -20.34 6.04
C SER A 131 11.60 -18.97 6.55
N GLU A 132 12.43 -17.94 6.49
CA GLU A 132 12.07 -16.59 6.92
C GLU A 132 11.25 -15.83 5.87
N GLU A 133 11.46 -16.11 4.57
CA GLU A 133 10.77 -15.41 3.48
C GLU A 133 9.25 -15.64 3.52
N TYR A 134 8.78 -16.88 3.63
CA TYR A 134 7.34 -17.16 3.66
C TYR A 134 6.68 -16.65 4.94
N LEU A 135 7.41 -16.64 6.07
CA LEU A 135 6.91 -16.07 7.32
C LEU A 135 6.72 -14.55 7.19
N SER A 136 7.69 -13.86 6.59
CA SER A 136 7.58 -12.44 6.29
C SER A 136 6.39 -12.15 5.38
N LYS A 137 6.19 -12.92 4.30
CA LYS A 137 5.02 -12.76 3.42
C LYS A 137 3.70 -13.05 4.13
N THR A 138 3.67 -14.07 5.01
CA THR A 138 2.51 -14.36 5.86
C THR A 138 2.20 -13.19 6.80
N ALA A 139 3.21 -12.61 7.43
CA ALA A 139 3.06 -11.47 8.33
C ALA A 139 2.49 -10.24 7.59
N ILE A 140 2.92 -9.97 6.36
CA ILE A 140 2.39 -8.88 5.52
C ILE A 140 0.90 -9.07 5.26
N VAL A 141 0.45 -10.28 4.89
CA VAL A 141 -0.99 -10.57 4.69
C VAL A 141 -1.77 -10.29 5.99
N HIS A 142 -1.26 -10.77 7.13
CA HIS A 142 -1.89 -10.59 8.43
C HIS A 142 -1.96 -9.12 8.83
N GLU A 143 -0.88 -8.35 8.62
CA GLU A 143 -0.82 -6.93 8.94
C GLU A 143 -1.82 -6.11 8.12
N LEU A 144 -1.89 -6.34 6.80
CA LEU A 144 -2.84 -5.65 5.93
C LEU A 144 -4.29 -5.90 6.37
N ILE A 145 -4.61 -7.15 6.73
CA ILE A 145 -5.96 -7.50 7.20
C ILE A 145 -6.23 -6.91 8.58
N ALA A 146 -5.27 -6.98 9.50
CA ALA A 146 -5.41 -6.41 10.84
C ALA A 146 -5.62 -4.89 10.77
N ARG A 147 -4.85 -4.19 9.91
CA ARG A 147 -5.02 -2.76 9.65
C ARG A 147 -6.40 -2.45 9.09
N ALA A 148 -6.89 -3.19 8.09
CA ALA A 148 -8.22 -2.98 7.54
C ALA A 148 -9.35 -3.19 8.56
N LYS A 149 -9.16 -4.07 9.53
CA LYS A 149 -10.11 -4.39 10.61
C LYS A 149 -9.96 -3.53 11.85
N ALA A 150 -8.94 -2.71 11.96
CA ALA A 150 -8.73 -1.83 13.10
C ALA A 150 -9.90 -0.85 13.28
N ALA A 151 -10.01 -0.29 14.49
CA ALA A 151 -10.98 0.77 14.77
C ALA A 151 -10.63 2.08 14.02
N ASP A 152 -11.63 2.93 13.79
CA ASP A 152 -11.40 4.26 13.25
C ASP A 152 -10.38 5.03 14.13
N PRO A 153 -9.48 5.81 13.53
CA PRO A 153 -9.37 6.20 12.11
C PRO A 153 -8.48 5.27 11.27
N GLN A 154 -7.81 4.28 11.86
CA GLN A 154 -6.80 3.45 11.19
C GLN A 154 -7.41 2.38 10.27
N GLY A 155 -8.57 1.85 10.62
CA GLY A 155 -9.24 0.80 9.87
C GLY A 155 -9.95 1.28 8.61
N LEU A 156 -10.66 0.35 7.96
CA LEU A 156 -11.50 0.65 6.80
C LEU A 156 -12.64 1.59 7.18
N SER A 157 -12.74 2.70 6.51
CA SER A 157 -13.71 3.76 6.79
C SER A 157 -15.16 3.25 6.72
N ARG A 158 -16.03 3.76 7.61
CA ARG A 158 -17.46 3.38 7.66
C ARG A 158 -18.33 4.16 6.69
N SER A 159 -17.84 5.29 6.19
CA SER A 159 -18.53 6.14 5.24
C SER A 159 -17.54 6.92 4.39
N ASN A 160 -18.02 7.46 3.25
CA ASN A 160 -17.16 8.29 2.39
C ASN A 160 -16.68 9.56 3.10
N LEU A 161 -17.47 10.14 4.01
CA LEU A 161 -17.07 11.32 4.77
C LEU A 161 -15.85 11.01 5.66
N ILE A 162 -15.86 9.86 6.34
CA ILE A 162 -14.73 9.42 7.18
C ILE A 162 -13.52 9.15 6.30
N ALA A 163 -13.68 8.50 5.15
CA ALA A 163 -12.60 8.23 4.20
C ALA A 163 -11.97 9.54 3.67
N VAL A 164 -12.78 10.55 3.34
CA VAL A 164 -12.29 11.87 2.93
C VAL A 164 -11.51 12.55 4.06
N ARG A 165 -12.05 12.53 5.29
CA ARG A 165 -11.39 13.12 6.45
C ARG A 165 -10.04 12.46 6.73
N LYS A 166 -9.98 11.13 6.68
CA LYS A 166 -8.75 10.35 6.87
C LYS A 166 -7.69 10.75 5.83
N ARG A 167 -8.08 10.75 4.56
CA ARG A 167 -7.19 11.14 3.47
C ARG A 167 -6.72 12.59 3.57
N TRP A 168 -7.60 13.50 4.02
CA TRP A 168 -7.23 14.89 4.25
C TRP A 168 -6.16 15.02 5.34
N LEU A 169 -6.29 14.29 6.46
CA LEU A 169 -5.31 14.30 7.54
C LEU A 169 -3.95 13.74 7.07
N GLU A 170 -3.96 12.61 6.33
CA GLU A 170 -2.74 12.04 5.75
C GLU A 170 -2.01 13.04 4.83
N HIS A 171 -2.75 13.79 4.01
CA HIS A 171 -2.15 14.82 3.15
C HIS A 171 -1.69 16.06 3.92
N SER A 172 -2.39 16.47 4.98
CA SER A 172 -1.99 17.63 5.77
C SER A 172 -0.68 17.38 6.52
N GLU A 173 -0.46 16.16 7.02
CA GLU A 173 0.81 15.75 7.61
C GLU A 173 1.95 15.80 6.57
N THR A 174 1.73 15.27 5.38
CA THR A 174 2.72 15.29 4.29
C THR A 174 3.09 16.72 3.86
N VAL A 175 2.12 17.64 3.81
CA VAL A 175 2.38 19.05 3.47
C VAL A 175 3.18 19.73 4.57
N SER A 176 2.85 19.48 5.85
CA SER A 176 3.61 20.03 6.99
C SER A 176 5.06 19.54 7.00
N ASP A 177 5.29 18.26 6.70
CA ASP A 177 6.65 17.69 6.60
C ASP A 177 7.44 18.32 5.44
N ALA A 178 6.79 18.56 4.30
CA ALA A 178 7.41 19.22 3.16
C ALA A 178 7.75 20.69 3.45
N GLU A 179 6.90 21.42 4.19
CA GLU A 179 7.18 22.78 4.64
C GLU A 179 8.39 22.81 5.59
N ALA A 180 8.47 21.88 6.55
CA ALA A 180 9.60 21.77 7.47
C ALA A 180 10.92 21.46 6.74
N MET A 181 10.91 20.63 5.69
CA MET A 181 12.09 20.37 4.87
C MET A 181 12.54 21.63 4.10
N LEU A 182 11.61 22.40 3.54
CA LEU A 182 11.93 23.63 2.82
C LEU A 182 12.50 24.72 3.76
N GLU A 183 12.03 24.78 5.01
CA GLU A 183 12.59 25.70 6.01
C GLU A 183 14.00 25.30 6.42
N PHE A 184 14.29 24.00 6.52
CA PHE A 184 15.63 23.50 6.82
C PHE A 184 16.62 23.82 5.69
N GLU A 185 16.25 23.63 4.43
CA GLU A 185 17.09 23.96 3.27
C GLU A 185 17.35 25.48 3.17
N SER A 186 16.37 26.31 3.54
CA SER A 186 16.52 27.76 3.48
C SER A 186 17.37 28.32 4.61
N SER A 187 17.56 27.59 5.70
CA SER A 187 18.38 28.03 6.85
C SER A 187 19.86 27.62 6.73
N SER A 188 20.20 26.73 5.81
CA SER A 188 21.60 26.27 5.64
C SER A 188 22.46 27.17 4.73
N ASP A 189 21.88 28.15 4.04
CA ASP A 189 22.61 29.01 3.08
C ASP A 189 23.26 30.28 3.70
N ASP A 190 23.11 30.52 5.02
CA ASP A 190 23.55 31.79 5.61
C ASP A 190 24.88 31.73 6.44
N ASP A 191 25.49 30.53 6.56
CA ASP A 191 26.73 30.36 7.35
C ASP A 191 28.01 30.12 6.53
N ASN A 192 28.03 30.47 5.24
CA ASN A 192 29.26 30.37 4.45
C ASN A 192 29.83 31.75 4.16
N LYS A 193 30.13 32.51 5.24
CA LYS A 193 31.06 33.64 5.22
C LYS A 193 32.44 33.20 5.66
N ASP A 194 33.38 33.28 4.71
CA ASP A 194 34.80 33.38 4.90
C ASP A 194 35.56 32.21 5.55
N THR A 195 35.85 31.20 4.75
CA THR A 195 37.15 30.56 4.79
C THR A 195 37.77 30.62 3.40
N GLU A 196 38.62 31.65 3.18
CA GLU A 196 39.64 31.63 2.15
C GLU A 196 40.53 30.40 2.41
N PHE A 197 40.26 29.30 1.75
CA PHE A 197 41.19 28.19 1.61
C PHE A 197 41.88 28.39 0.27
N ASP A 198 43.05 29.10 0.33
CA ASP A 198 44.01 29.22 -0.74
C ASP A 198 44.72 27.86 -0.91
N ASP A 199 44.15 26.96 -1.70
CA ASP A 199 44.80 25.79 -2.20
C ASP A 199 45.22 26.03 -3.65
N GLY A 200 46.45 26.52 -3.82
CA GLY A 200 47.11 26.67 -5.10
C GLY A 200 47.29 25.37 -5.87
N TRP A 201 46.29 25.01 -6.65
CA TRP A 201 46.39 24.09 -7.77
C TRP A 201 45.96 24.80 -9.04
N ASP A 202 46.90 25.53 -9.61
CA ASP A 202 46.84 26.04 -10.99
C ASP A 202 46.94 24.83 -11.94
N ASP A 203 45.80 24.39 -12.46
CA ASP A 203 45.77 23.48 -13.62
C ASP A 203 44.81 24.04 -14.68
N PRO A 204 45.36 24.69 -15.74
CA PRO A 204 44.56 25.35 -16.76
C PRO A 204 44.26 24.42 -17.94
N GLU A 205 43.44 23.39 -17.78
CA GLU A 205 42.83 22.71 -18.94
C GLU A 205 41.76 21.71 -18.51
N LEU A 206 40.51 22.20 -18.31
CA LEU A 206 39.30 21.42 -18.63
C LEU A 206 38.08 22.37 -18.57
N ASP A 207 37.88 23.06 -19.69
CA ASP A 207 36.64 23.77 -20.00
C ASP A 207 35.54 22.75 -20.30
N LEU A 208 34.78 22.37 -19.31
CA LEU A 208 33.51 21.66 -19.45
C LEU A 208 32.40 22.54 -18.93
N GLY A 209 31.65 23.13 -19.87
CA GLY A 209 30.51 24.02 -19.67
C GLY A 209 29.57 23.60 -18.55
N SER A 210 29.59 24.35 -17.49
CA SER A 210 28.65 24.27 -16.38
C SER A 210 27.40 25.04 -16.76
N ASP A 211 26.38 24.35 -17.26
CA ASP A 211 25.01 24.86 -17.37
C ASP A 211 24.45 25.12 -15.96
N LYS A 212 24.62 26.33 -15.49
CA LYS A 212 23.87 26.85 -14.33
C LYS A 212 22.40 26.97 -14.71
N HIS A 213 21.61 26.02 -14.27
CA HIS A 213 20.16 26.11 -14.33
C HIS A 213 19.71 27.23 -13.35
N GLU A 214 19.64 28.47 -13.84
CA GLU A 214 18.97 29.55 -13.13
C GLU A 214 17.48 29.21 -12.98
N GLN A 215 17.04 29.00 -11.75
CA GLN A 215 15.61 28.89 -11.45
C GLN A 215 14.95 30.23 -11.79
N GLY A 216 14.08 30.21 -12.79
CA GLY A 216 13.38 31.41 -13.26
C GLY A 216 12.52 32.06 -12.18
N PRO A 217 12.28 33.39 -12.32
CA PRO A 217 11.54 34.19 -11.35
C PRO A 217 10.10 33.71 -11.08
N GLU A 218 9.54 32.91 -11.98
CA GLU A 218 8.19 32.33 -11.84
C GLU A 218 8.08 31.28 -10.73
N GLN A 219 9.14 30.46 -10.47
CA GLN A 219 9.09 29.45 -9.41
C GLN A 219 9.14 30.08 -8.02
N LYS A 220 9.84 31.21 -7.86
CA LYS A 220 9.86 31.96 -6.60
C LYS A 220 8.53 32.68 -6.29
N GLN A 221 7.76 33.04 -7.32
CA GLN A 221 6.42 33.61 -7.13
C GLN A 221 5.38 32.56 -6.72
N LEU A 222 5.45 31.33 -7.27
CA LEU A 222 4.55 30.24 -6.91
C LEU A 222 4.71 29.87 -5.41
N ALA A 223 5.92 29.76 -4.92
CA ALA A 223 6.20 29.50 -3.51
C ALA A 223 5.65 30.59 -2.57
N LYS A 224 5.69 31.88 -2.98
CA LYS A 224 5.11 32.99 -2.22
C LYS A 224 3.58 32.98 -2.23
N THR A 225 2.94 32.57 -3.32
CA THR A 225 1.47 32.53 -3.44
C THR A 225 0.85 31.43 -2.57
N VAL A 226 1.52 30.29 -2.44
CA VAL A 226 1.08 29.19 -1.55
C VAL A 226 1.14 29.61 -0.08
N ARG A 227 2.15 30.40 0.35
CA ARG A 227 2.27 30.91 1.73
C ARG A 227 1.11 31.81 2.17
N HIS A 228 0.46 32.53 1.24
CA HIS A 228 -0.64 33.44 1.58
C HIS A 228 -2.01 32.79 1.71
N HIS A 229 -2.20 31.54 1.27
CA HIS A 229 -3.51 30.87 1.30
C HIS A 229 -3.67 29.82 2.42
N VAL A 230 -2.59 29.40 3.08
CA VAL A 230 -2.63 28.36 4.13
C VAL A 230 -3.12 28.84 5.51
N PRO A 231 -2.94 30.10 5.95
CA PRO A 231 -3.34 30.50 7.31
C PRO A 231 -4.84 30.58 7.58
N LEU A 232 -5.71 30.55 6.55
CA LEU A 232 -7.15 30.79 6.73
C LEU A 232 -7.96 29.56 7.16
N LEU A 233 -7.35 28.36 7.18
CA LEU A 233 -8.05 27.12 7.52
C LEU A 233 -7.80 26.61 8.96
N SER A 234 -6.85 27.20 9.70
CA SER A 234 -6.51 26.75 11.06
C SER A 234 -7.27 27.45 12.19
N SER A 235 -8.10 28.47 11.89
CA SER A 235 -8.74 29.33 12.91
C SER A 235 -10.20 28.98 13.24
N SER A 236 -10.70 27.77 12.91
CA SER A 236 -12.07 27.36 13.24
C SER A 236 -12.09 26.11 14.11
N ARG A 237 -11.48 26.21 15.33
CA ARG A 237 -11.75 25.30 16.43
C ARG A 237 -12.16 26.09 17.66
N HIS A 238 -13.46 26.23 17.85
CA HIS A 238 -14.11 26.34 19.14
C HIS A 238 -15.33 25.41 19.14
#